data_32ab1b48b314746ba826624d7e84f407
#
_entry.id   32ab1b48b314746ba826624d7e84f407
#
_cell.length_a   1.000
_cell.length_b   1.000
_cell.length_c   1.000
_cell.angle_alpha   90.00
_cell.angle_beta   90.00
_cell.angle_gamma   90.00
#
_symmetry.space_group_name_H-M   'P 1'
#
loop_
_entity.id
_entity.type
_entity.pdbx_description
1 polymer ?
#
loop_
_entity_poly.entity_id
_entity_poly.type
_entity_poly.pdbx_seq_one_letter_code
_entity_poly.pdbx_strand_id
1 'polypeptide(L)' 'MDEKYLNKRILVIRKDKSVREVEIMLDESTGKYAYVNLTSHHVCPCRFDTIEDAVDDMRNNDFVVDFRLKDE' A
#
# COMPACT_ATOMS: atom_id res chain seq x y z
N MET A 1 -3.35 11.61 9.73
CA MET A 1 -3.54 11.60 8.29
C MET A 1 -2.79 10.43 7.69
N ASP A 2 -2.88 10.26 6.39
CA ASP A 2 -2.39 9.04 5.77
C ASP A 2 -0.88 9.03 5.51
N GLU A 3 -0.20 10.15 5.76
CA GLU A 3 1.26 10.24 5.64
C GLU A 3 1.99 9.23 6.52
N LYS A 4 1.36 8.77 7.58
CA LYS A 4 1.95 7.76 8.46
C LYS A 4 2.23 6.44 7.73
N TYR A 5 1.60 6.22 6.59
CA TYR A 5 1.80 5.00 5.79
C TYR A 5 2.98 5.10 4.82
N LEU A 6 3.51 6.31 4.57
CA LEU A 6 4.59 6.50 3.61
C LEU A 6 5.87 5.85 4.11
N ASN A 7 6.48 5.04 3.26
CA ASN A 7 7.74 4.33 3.55
C ASN A 7 7.68 3.45 4.80
N LYS A 8 6.48 3.03 5.18
CA LYS A 8 6.26 2.13 6.31
C LYS A 8 5.73 0.81 5.81
N ARG A 9 6.06 -0.27 6.51
CA ARG A 9 5.52 -1.59 6.19
C ARG A 9 4.07 -1.67 6.64
N ILE A 10 3.22 -2.06 5.70
CA ILE A 10 1.79 -2.18 5.93
C ILE A 10 1.43 -3.65 5.75
N LEU A 11 0.73 -4.19 6.73
CA LEU A 11 0.18 -5.54 6.62
C LEU A 11 -1.22 -5.45 6.04
N VAL A 12 -1.42 -6.08 4.90
CA VAL A 12 -2.71 -6.13 4.23
C VAL A 12 -3.28 -7.52 4.40
N ILE A 13 -4.47 -7.59 5.00
CA ILE A 13 -5.16 -8.86 5.26
C ILE A 13 -6.22 -9.02 4.19
N ARG A 14 -6.14 -10.13 3.45
CA ARG A 14 -7.01 -10.41 2.31
C ARG A 14 -8.16 -11.33 2.72
N LYS A 15 -9.18 -11.40 1.86
CA LYS A 15 -10.36 -12.24 2.10
C LYS A 15 -10.02 -13.72 2.25
N ASP A 16 -8.99 -14.20 1.57
CA ASP A 16 -8.54 -15.59 1.68
C ASP A 16 -7.68 -15.82 2.92
N LYS A 17 -7.62 -14.85 3.82
CA LYS A 17 -6.84 -14.85 5.07
C LYS A 17 -5.33 -14.77 4.85
N SER A 18 -4.88 -14.58 3.62
CA SER A 18 -3.46 -14.35 3.37
C SER A 18 -3.09 -12.93 3.78
N VAL A 19 -1.83 -12.75 4.16
CA VAL A 19 -1.28 -11.47 4.57
C VAL A 19 -0.18 -11.09 3.60
N ARG A 20 -0.19 -9.83 3.16
CA ARG A 20 0.86 -9.28 2.30
C ARG A 20 1.50 -8.09 2.98
N GLU A 21 2.82 -7.98 2.87
CA GLU A 21 3.53 -6.78 3.28
C GLU A 21 3.68 -5.86 2.08
N VAL A 22 3.28 -4.61 2.24
CA VAL A 22 3.39 -3.63 1.18
C VAL A 22 3.98 -2.34 1.74
N GLU A 23 4.55 -1.51 0.87
CA GLU A 23 4.96 -0.15 1.20
C GLU A 23 4.42 0.81 0.15
N ILE A 24 4.07 2.01 0.58
CA ILE A 24 3.78 3.12 -0.32
C ILE A 24 5.05 3.95 -0.43
N MET A 25 5.57 4.10 -1.62
CA MET A 25 6.83 4.80 -1.87
C MET A 25 6.64 5.89 -2.90
N LEU A 26 7.40 6.98 -2.76
CA LEU A 26 7.42 8.03 -3.77
C LEU A 26 8.25 7.56 -4.97
N ASP A 27 7.64 7.62 -6.16
CA ASP A 27 8.35 7.41 -7.41
C ASP A 27 8.89 8.76 -7.87
N GLU A 28 10.17 8.99 -7.65
CA GLU A 28 10.80 10.27 -7.94
C GLU A 28 10.77 10.64 -9.43
N SER A 29 10.71 9.65 -10.31
CA SER A 29 10.68 9.90 -11.75
C SER A 29 9.37 10.53 -12.21
N THR A 30 8.27 10.28 -11.48
CA THR A 30 6.94 10.82 -11.83
C THR A 30 6.41 11.81 -10.80
N GLY A 31 7.00 11.84 -9.60
CA GLY A 31 6.47 12.61 -8.47
C GLY A 31 5.20 12.02 -7.87
N LYS A 32 4.87 10.79 -8.22
CA LYS A 32 3.66 10.10 -7.76
C LYS A 32 4.01 8.95 -6.83
N TYR A 33 3.00 8.41 -6.16
CA TYR A 33 3.19 7.34 -5.18
C TYR A 33 2.87 5.99 -5.79
N ALA A 34 3.58 4.97 -5.37
CA ALA A 34 3.46 3.62 -5.90
C ALA A 34 3.36 2.61 -4.75
N TYR A 35 2.68 1.50 -5.00
CA TYR A 35 2.72 0.34 -4.12
C TYR A 35 3.87 -0.56 -4.49
N VAL A 36 4.58 -1.01 -3.47
CA VAL A 36 5.56 -2.09 -3.60
C VAL A 36 5.07 -3.24 -2.74
N ASN A 37 4.80 -4.38 -3.38
CA ASN A 37 4.44 -5.60 -2.65
C ASN A 37 5.71 -6.33 -2.28
N LEU A 38 6.08 -6.28 -1.00
CA LEU A 38 7.32 -6.88 -0.53
C LEU A 38 7.24 -8.40 -0.45
N THR A 39 6.03 -8.95 -0.31
CA THR A 39 5.84 -10.40 -0.25
C THR A 39 6.14 -11.06 -1.60
N SER A 40 5.69 -10.45 -2.69
CA SER A 40 5.89 -10.98 -4.03
C SER A 40 7.01 -10.30 -4.81
N HIS A 41 7.67 -9.31 -4.22
CA HIS A 41 8.70 -8.49 -4.87
C HIS A 41 8.19 -7.82 -6.15
N HIS A 42 6.96 -7.33 -6.11
CA HIS A 42 6.30 -6.74 -7.27
C HIS A 42 6.00 -5.27 -7.03
N VAL A 43 6.34 -4.43 -8.01
CA VAL A 43 5.97 -3.02 -7.99
C VAL A 43 4.72 -2.85 -8.86
N CYS A 44 3.63 -2.39 -8.25
CA CYS A 44 2.40 -2.14 -8.98
C CYS A 44 2.62 -1.04 -10.02
N PRO A 45 2.16 -1.20 -11.27
CA PRO A 45 2.31 -0.16 -12.29
C PRO A 45 1.44 1.07 -12.02
N CYS A 46 0.44 0.94 -11.14
CA CYS A 46 -0.43 2.07 -10.80
C CYS A 46 0.33 3.16 -10.07
N ARG A 47 -0.07 4.41 -10.30
CA ARG A 47 0.51 5.56 -9.60
C ARG A 47 -0.61 6.43 -9.06
N PHE A 48 -0.38 7.00 -7.88
CA PHE A 48 -1.35 7.83 -7.17
C PHE A 48 -0.79 9.22 -6.97
N ASP A 49 -1.64 10.22 -7.11
CA ASP A 49 -1.22 11.61 -6.96
C ASP A 49 -0.91 11.96 -5.50
N THR A 50 -1.61 11.30 -4.56
CA THR A 50 -1.44 11.55 -3.13
C THR A 50 -1.34 10.23 -2.37
N ILE A 51 -0.83 10.30 -1.14
CA ILE A 51 -0.82 9.15 -0.23
C ILE A 51 -2.24 8.72 0.10
N GLU A 52 -3.14 9.69 0.28
CA GLU A 52 -4.55 9.43 0.56
C GLU A 52 -5.19 8.60 -0.55
N ASP A 53 -4.90 8.93 -1.80
CA ASP A 53 -5.42 8.17 -2.95
C ASP A 53 -4.93 6.72 -2.92
N ALA A 54 -3.66 6.51 -2.57
CA ALA A 54 -3.09 5.18 -2.46
C ALA A 54 -3.76 4.37 -1.34
N VAL A 55 -3.94 5.00 -0.18
CA VAL A 55 -4.59 4.35 0.97
C VAL A 55 -6.05 4.06 0.65
N ASP A 56 -6.75 4.98 0.00
CA ASP A 56 -8.15 4.78 -0.38
C ASP A 56 -8.31 3.64 -1.37
N ASP A 57 -7.38 3.49 -2.31
CA ASP A 57 -7.38 2.36 -3.24
C ASP A 57 -7.29 1.05 -2.47
N MET A 58 -6.40 0.99 -1.50
CA MET A 58 -6.23 -0.19 -0.64
C MET A 58 -7.49 -0.44 0.20
N ARG A 59 -8.06 0.61 0.76
CA ARG A 59 -9.27 0.53 1.60
C ARG A 59 -10.48 0.05 0.81
N ASN A 60 -10.59 0.44 -0.45
CA ASN A 60 -11.73 0.12 -1.32
C ASN A 60 -11.51 -1.13 -2.17
N ASN A 61 -10.39 -1.80 -2.02
CA ASN A 61 -10.10 -3.02 -2.77
C ASN A 61 -10.93 -4.18 -2.25
N ASP A 62 -11.69 -4.83 -3.13
CA ASP A 62 -12.59 -5.91 -2.76
C ASP A 62 -11.90 -7.12 -2.13
N PHE A 63 -10.62 -7.30 -2.40
CA PHE A 63 -9.86 -8.43 -1.85
C PHE A 63 -9.26 -8.12 -0.48
N VAL A 64 -9.34 -6.89 -0.01
CA VAL A 64 -8.76 -6.46 1.26
C VAL A 64 -9.85 -6.39 2.34
N VAL A 65 -9.63 -7.11 3.44
CA VAL A 65 -10.52 -7.08 4.60
C VAL A 65 -10.07 -6.00 5.57
N ASP A 66 -8.75 -5.89 5.77
CA ASP A 66 -8.19 -4.94 6.73
C ASP A 66 -6.73 -4.64 6.35
N PHE A 67 -6.20 -3.56 6.87
CA PHE A 67 -4.79 -3.24 6.75
C PHE A 67 -4.33 -2.42 7.96
N ARG A 68 -3.06 -2.56 8.32
CA ARG A 68 -2.49 -1.83 9.46
C ARG A 68 -0.98 -1.72 9.31
N LEU A 69 -0.39 -0.78 10.03
CA LEU A 69 1.06 -0.67 10.10
C LEU A 69 1.63 -1.87 10.85
N LYS A 70 2.71 -2.42 10.31
CA LYS A 70 3.34 -3.61 10.89
C LYS A 70 3.86 -3.36 12.32
N ASP A 71 4.31 -2.13 12.60
CA ASP A 71 4.92 -1.78 13.88
C ASP A 71 3.91 -1.27 14.91
N GLU A 72 2.62 -1.31 14.61
CA GLU A 72 1.56 -0.95 15.55
C GLU A 72 1.08 -2.13 16.37
#